data_6b5fc73bfba79ea79595738c40c8cf1f
#
_entry.id   6b5fc73bfba79ea79595738c40c8cf1f
#
_cell.length_a   1.000
_cell.length_b   1.000
_cell.length_c   1.000
_cell.angle_alpha   90.00
_cell.angle_beta   90.00
_cell.angle_gamma   90.00
#
_symmetry.space_group_name_H-M   'P 1'
#
loop_
_entity.id
_entity.type
_entity.pdbx_description
1 polymer ?
#
loop_
_entity_poly.entity_id
_entity_poly.type
_entity_poly.pdbx_seq_one_letter_code
_entity_poly.pdbx_strand_id
1 'polypeptide(L)'
;MDAGKVTGEIRSFQGLNGPPSPVMAGLPDLVAQYKDLRVNQVRTHDFMGPTEIDSHFEQTNPLLKWLIPDDAQRAGVVRAGNASIIFPDWSADPEKPESYRFGPSDKVIAAIAASGAEVYYRIGRSWGANIEPPPDFDKYASVVKHIAMHYNLGWANGFHYKIRYWEFWNEPELLFWGGTPEQFYSLYEKTARALKSVDPALRVGGVAKAIAYGDGPYREGFIDYCVAHKVPLDFYSWHTYADGTADPYDSVRLARKIREVLDTRGLSNTESVLSEWNLTPDFTIAQKSLLQGEENAAFVGAVLSYFQDAPIDHAHFYRGDAAWMGLFGLDGKYFKTAYTFKAMGEMLDSPQRFAVEGTDTFGFAALAGRSADGKTVQILISNYAIPAGFQPRLMPLPPDVLKTIPPSIDLSKMPALSRRTDIVYHDNSGYSLTVDHLPWGKKAYSVKRYRISKTQNLDLVEEKSGAGGSFELSNALAPDAVELIVLQSR
;
A
#
# COMPACT_ATOMS: atom_id res chain seq x y z
N MET A 1 -3.40 27.31 -12.75
CA MET A 1 -4.11 26.87 -11.52
C MET A 1 -4.94 28.02 -10.98
N ASP A 2 -6.15 27.75 -10.45
CA ASP A 2 -7.02 28.79 -9.86
C ASP A 2 -7.34 28.42 -8.40
N ALA A 3 -6.68 29.07 -7.45
CA ALA A 3 -6.85 28.84 -6.02
C ALA A 3 -8.22 29.33 -5.49
N GLY A 4 -8.97 30.13 -6.27
CA GLY A 4 -10.32 30.53 -5.97
C GLY A 4 -11.36 29.44 -6.19
N LYS A 5 -11.05 28.44 -7.04
CA LYS A 5 -11.99 27.40 -7.50
C LYS A 5 -11.67 26.04 -6.91
N VAL A 6 -12.24 25.71 -5.76
CA VAL A 6 -12.14 24.38 -5.16
C VAL A 6 -12.90 23.34 -5.99
N THR A 7 -12.27 22.22 -6.30
CA THR A 7 -12.83 21.12 -7.10
C THR A 7 -13.06 19.86 -6.28
N GLY A 8 -12.57 19.78 -5.06
CA GLY A 8 -12.71 18.63 -4.17
C GLY A 8 -11.82 18.74 -2.94
N GLU A 9 -11.54 17.60 -2.34
CA GLU A 9 -10.60 17.49 -1.23
C GLU A 9 -9.37 16.66 -1.63
N ILE A 10 -8.23 16.94 -1.00
CA ILE A 10 -7.05 16.09 -1.11
C ILE A 10 -7.29 14.84 -0.28
N ARG A 11 -7.26 13.69 -0.95
CA ARG A 11 -7.47 12.36 -0.35
C ARG A 11 -6.15 11.84 0.22
N SER A 12 -6.21 11.31 1.45
CA SER A 12 -5.05 10.67 2.04
C SER A 12 -4.86 9.25 1.49
N PHE A 13 -3.72 9.01 0.86
CA PHE A 13 -3.24 7.70 0.44
C PHE A 13 -1.94 7.33 1.17
N GLN A 14 -1.87 7.67 2.46
CA GLN A 14 -0.73 7.42 3.34
C GLN A 14 -0.79 6.01 3.98
N GLY A 15 -1.44 5.06 3.31
CA GLY A 15 -1.49 3.67 3.75
C GLY A 15 -0.17 2.93 3.45
N LEU A 16 0.27 2.09 4.38
CA LEU A 16 1.52 1.34 4.26
C LEU A 16 1.31 -0.14 4.59
N ASN A 17 2.09 -1.00 3.95
CA ASN A 17 2.38 -2.36 4.42
C ASN A 17 3.60 -2.32 5.35
N GLY A 18 3.70 -3.29 6.25
CA GLY A 18 4.79 -3.38 7.21
C GLY A 18 4.51 -2.62 8.52
N PRO A 19 4.97 -3.16 9.65
CA PRO A 19 4.67 -2.60 10.96
C PRO A 19 5.62 -1.46 11.34
N PRO A 20 5.16 -0.50 12.17
CA PRO A 20 6.05 0.50 12.77
C PRO A 20 6.89 -0.07 13.93
N SER A 21 6.65 -1.30 14.34
CA SER A 21 7.37 -1.96 15.43
C SER A 21 8.32 -3.04 14.93
N PRO A 22 9.41 -3.33 15.63
CA PRO A 22 10.28 -4.42 15.27
C PRO A 22 9.58 -5.77 15.46
N VAL A 23 9.44 -6.53 14.38
CA VAL A 23 8.94 -7.93 14.40
C VAL A 23 10.05 -8.95 14.54
N MET A 24 11.31 -8.52 14.33
CA MET A 24 12.52 -9.33 14.51
C MET A 24 13.60 -8.49 15.21
N ALA A 25 14.54 -9.17 15.86
CA ALA A 25 15.69 -8.51 16.48
C ALA A 25 16.52 -7.73 15.44
N GLY A 26 16.96 -6.54 15.80
CA GLY A 26 17.76 -5.66 14.94
C GLY A 26 16.96 -4.71 14.02
N LEU A 27 15.64 -4.82 13.99
CA LEU A 27 14.80 -3.84 13.31
C LEU A 27 14.51 -2.63 14.24
N PRO A 28 14.40 -1.42 13.71
CA PRO A 28 14.10 -0.23 14.49
C PRO A 28 12.61 -0.15 14.89
N ASP A 29 12.33 0.59 15.96
CA ASP A 29 11.00 1.12 16.23
C ASP A 29 10.77 2.36 15.35
N LEU A 30 9.70 2.37 14.58
CA LEU A 30 9.35 3.38 13.59
C LEU A 30 8.06 4.13 13.91
N VAL A 31 7.52 3.99 15.13
CA VAL A 31 6.26 4.65 15.53
C VAL A 31 6.33 6.16 15.32
N ALA A 32 7.47 6.78 15.66
CA ALA A 32 7.66 8.23 15.48
C ALA A 32 7.69 8.62 13.99
N GLN A 33 8.34 7.82 13.14
CA GLN A 33 8.43 8.03 11.71
C GLN A 33 7.06 7.89 11.03
N TYR A 34 6.25 6.90 11.41
CA TYR A 34 4.90 6.74 10.89
C TYR A 34 4.00 7.93 11.25
N LYS A 35 4.14 8.47 12.48
CA LYS A 35 3.46 9.73 12.86
C LYS A 35 3.90 10.91 11.99
N ASP A 36 5.20 11.05 11.78
CA ASP A 36 5.77 12.15 10.99
C ASP A 36 5.32 12.09 9.52
N LEU A 37 5.17 10.88 8.97
CA LEU A 37 4.60 10.66 7.64
C LEU A 37 3.07 10.77 7.61
N ARG A 38 2.39 10.91 8.75
CA ARG A 38 0.93 10.90 8.87
C ARG A 38 0.29 9.65 8.27
N VAL A 39 0.91 8.48 8.52
CA VAL A 39 0.37 7.20 8.06
C VAL A 39 -1.04 7.03 8.61
N ASN A 40 -2.01 6.83 7.72
CA ASN A 40 -3.43 6.76 8.10
C ASN A 40 -3.91 5.32 8.29
N GLN A 41 -3.29 4.34 7.62
CA GLN A 41 -3.69 2.95 7.72
C GLN A 41 -2.48 2.02 7.52
N VAL A 42 -2.39 0.92 8.27
CA VAL A 42 -1.34 -0.09 8.14
C VAL A 42 -1.95 -1.46 7.88
N ARG A 43 -1.57 -2.06 6.75
CA ARG A 43 -1.94 -3.43 6.40
C ARG A 43 -1.00 -4.42 7.09
N THR A 44 -1.56 -5.38 7.83
CA THR A 44 -0.83 -6.39 8.61
C THR A 44 -0.38 -7.56 7.73
N HIS A 45 0.54 -7.31 6.79
CA HIS A 45 1.09 -8.33 5.91
C HIS A 45 2.60 -8.48 6.08
N ASP A 46 3.14 -9.69 5.84
CA ASP A 46 4.55 -10.05 5.96
C ASP A 46 5.16 -9.84 7.37
N PHE A 47 4.35 -10.00 8.39
CA PHE A 47 4.81 -9.86 9.77
C PHE A 47 5.48 -11.15 10.31
N MET A 48 5.60 -12.18 9.49
CA MET A 48 6.34 -13.43 9.73
C MET A 48 6.05 -14.06 11.10
N GLY A 49 4.78 -14.30 11.37
CA GLY A 49 4.31 -14.91 12.61
C GLY A 49 3.36 -14.04 13.41
N PRO A 50 3.76 -12.86 13.93
CA PRO A 50 2.79 -11.93 14.50
C PRO A 50 1.68 -11.60 13.50
N THR A 51 0.42 -11.67 13.91
CA THR A 51 -0.81 -11.57 13.10
C THR A 51 -1.13 -12.76 12.19
N GLU A 52 -0.23 -13.72 12.00
CA GLU A 52 -0.53 -14.98 11.32
C GLU A 52 -1.40 -15.87 12.21
N ILE A 53 -2.40 -16.52 11.59
CA ILE A 53 -3.34 -17.37 12.35
C ILE A 53 -2.72 -18.73 12.64
N ASP A 54 -2.38 -19.44 11.56
CA ASP A 54 -1.93 -20.84 11.57
C ASP A 54 -0.76 -21.08 10.61
N SER A 55 -0.11 -20.02 10.19
CA SER A 55 1.02 -20.12 9.25
C SER A 55 2.13 -20.97 9.86
N HIS A 56 2.47 -22.05 9.20
CA HIS A 56 3.55 -22.94 9.61
C HIS A 56 4.75 -22.72 8.69
N PHE A 57 5.82 -22.14 9.23
CA PHE A 57 7.04 -21.84 8.48
C PHE A 57 7.98 -23.03 8.51
N GLU A 58 8.50 -23.42 7.32
CA GLU A 58 9.41 -24.53 7.17
C GLU A 58 10.78 -24.07 6.67
N GLN A 59 11.85 -24.57 7.31
CA GLN A 59 13.23 -24.27 6.92
C GLN A 59 13.56 -24.75 5.49
N THR A 60 12.84 -25.77 5.02
CA THR A 60 12.99 -26.36 3.69
C THR A 60 12.27 -25.61 2.59
N ASN A 61 11.40 -24.65 2.92
CA ASN A 61 10.63 -23.89 1.93
C ASN A 61 11.58 -23.22 0.91
N PRO A 62 11.39 -23.45 -0.41
CA PRO A 62 12.28 -22.94 -1.44
C PRO A 62 12.40 -21.43 -1.45
N LEU A 63 11.31 -20.73 -1.18
CA LEU A 63 11.26 -19.27 -1.15
C LEU A 63 12.05 -18.70 0.03
N LEU A 64 11.89 -19.28 1.23
CA LEU A 64 12.70 -18.90 2.39
C LEU A 64 14.19 -19.20 2.18
N LYS A 65 14.54 -20.32 1.54
CA LYS A 65 15.93 -20.63 1.20
C LYS A 65 16.54 -19.59 0.27
N TRP A 66 15.77 -19.11 -0.68
CA TRP A 66 16.22 -18.09 -1.62
C TRP A 66 16.38 -16.72 -0.94
N LEU A 67 15.41 -16.31 -0.12
CA LEU A 67 15.44 -15.02 0.60
C LEU A 67 16.49 -15.00 1.71
N ILE A 68 16.67 -16.12 2.40
CA ILE A 68 17.59 -16.27 3.53
C ILE A 68 18.47 -17.50 3.27
N PRO A 69 19.55 -17.35 2.46
CA PRO A 69 20.41 -18.47 2.09
C PRO A 69 21.15 -19.10 3.29
N ASP A 70 21.48 -18.31 4.31
CA ASP A 70 22.14 -18.81 5.51
C ASP A 70 21.22 -19.68 6.35
N ASP A 71 21.62 -20.94 6.56
CA ASP A 71 20.82 -21.95 7.24
C ASP A 71 20.55 -21.61 8.71
N ALA A 72 21.52 -21.03 9.41
CA ALA A 72 21.38 -20.68 10.83
C ALA A 72 20.45 -19.47 11.02
N GLN A 73 20.60 -18.46 10.18
CA GLN A 73 19.72 -17.30 10.16
C GLN A 73 18.30 -17.72 9.81
N ARG A 74 18.11 -18.52 8.77
CA ARG A 74 16.78 -19.05 8.35
C ARG A 74 16.13 -19.88 9.46
N ALA A 75 16.89 -20.76 10.13
CA ALA A 75 16.38 -21.52 11.27
C ALA A 75 15.93 -20.61 12.42
N GLY A 76 16.62 -19.52 12.65
CA GLY A 76 16.24 -18.49 13.64
C GLY A 76 14.90 -17.84 13.28
N VAL A 77 14.74 -17.41 12.04
CA VAL A 77 13.52 -16.77 11.54
C VAL A 77 12.33 -17.73 11.60
N VAL A 78 12.51 -18.98 11.16
CA VAL A 78 11.46 -20.02 11.22
C VAL A 78 11.01 -20.29 12.67
N ARG A 79 11.96 -20.42 13.61
CA ARG A 79 11.60 -20.61 15.04
C ARG A 79 10.82 -19.41 15.58
N ALA A 80 11.27 -18.20 15.30
CA ALA A 80 10.61 -16.98 15.77
C ALA A 80 9.21 -16.84 15.18
N GLY A 81 9.06 -17.11 13.88
CA GLY A 81 7.78 -17.09 13.19
C GLY A 81 6.80 -18.08 13.81
N ASN A 82 7.15 -19.36 13.89
CA ASN A 82 6.30 -20.39 14.46
C ASN A 82 5.94 -20.16 15.94
N ALA A 83 6.82 -19.51 16.70
CA ALA A 83 6.55 -19.14 18.09
C ALA A 83 5.54 -17.98 18.20
N SER A 84 5.32 -17.22 17.14
CA SER A 84 4.52 -15.99 17.14
C SER A 84 3.15 -16.12 16.48
N ILE A 85 2.83 -17.28 15.88
CA ILE A 85 1.48 -17.53 15.28
C ILE A 85 0.39 -17.56 16.34
N ILE A 86 -0.77 -17.08 15.97
CA ILE A 86 -1.88 -16.85 16.95
C ILE A 86 -2.52 -18.15 17.40
N PHE A 87 -2.86 -19.07 16.48
CA PHE A 87 -3.53 -20.35 16.78
C PHE A 87 -2.68 -21.54 16.34
N PRO A 88 -1.70 -21.95 17.17
CA PRO A 88 -0.65 -22.90 16.74
C PRO A 88 -1.06 -24.37 16.76
N ASP A 89 -2.15 -24.71 17.44
CA ASP A 89 -2.61 -26.11 17.63
C ASP A 89 -4.01 -26.31 17.10
N TRP A 90 -4.14 -26.94 15.95
CA TRP A 90 -5.41 -27.24 15.33
C TRP A 90 -6.25 -28.29 16.08
N SER A 91 -5.71 -29.02 17.08
CA SER A 91 -6.48 -29.89 17.96
C SER A 91 -7.18 -29.10 19.08
N ALA A 92 -6.71 -27.89 19.39
CA ALA A 92 -7.25 -27.05 20.47
C ALA A 92 -8.65 -26.54 20.17
N ASP A 93 -9.42 -26.23 21.20
CA ASP A 93 -10.76 -25.67 21.10
C ASP A 93 -10.70 -24.16 20.81
N PRO A 94 -11.28 -23.66 19.72
CA PRO A 94 -11.23 -22.24 19.38
C PRO A 94 -12.04 -21.33 20.32
N GLU A 95 -12.95 -21.87 21.11
CA GLU A 95 -13.73 -21.09 22.09
C GLU A 95 -12.93 -20.76 23.37
N LYS A 96 -11.74 -21.35 23.54
CA LYS A 96 -10.92 -21.21 24.75
C LYS A 96 -9.80 -20.20 24.56
N PRO A 97 -9.68 -19.16 25.42
CA PRO A 97 -8.60 -18.18 25.35
C PRO A 97 -7.18 -18.77 25.36
N GLU A 98 -6.96 -19.84 26.11
CA GLU A 98 -5.67 -20.53 26.22
C GLU A 98 -5.20 -21.19 24.93
N SER A 99 -6.08 -21.35 23.94
CA SER A 99 -5.73 -21.87 22.61
C SER A 99 -4.99 -20.85 21.74
N TYR A 100 -4.94 -19.59 22.18
CA TYR A 100 -4.37 -18.48 21.40
C TYR A 100 -3.10 -17.90 22.01
N ARG A 101 -2.23 -17.41 21.15
CA ARG A 101 -0.97 -16.71 21.50
C ARG A 101 -1.02 -15.27 21.00
N PHE A 102 -1.77 -14.40 21.66
CA PHE A 102 -1.94 -13.01 21.21
C PHE A 102 -0.71 -12.11 21.48
N GLY A 103 0.14 -12.43 22.49
CA GLY A 103 1.19 -11.52 22.94
C GLY A 103 2.11 -10.94 21.84
N PRO A 104 2.58 -11.71 20.84
CA PRO A 104 3.35 -11.14 19.73
C PRO A 104 2.52 -10.20 18.84
N SER A 105 1.31 -10.58 18.47
CA SER A 105 0.41 -9.76 17.63
C SER A 105 -0.08 -8.51 18.37
N ASP A 106 -0.33 -8.59 19.66
CA ASP A 106 -0.72 -7.45 20.50
C ASP A 106 0.28 -6.31 20.43
N LYS A 107 1.57 -6.63 20.48
CA LYS A 107 2.64 -5.62 20.37
C LYS A 107 2.63 -4.91 19.03
N VAL A 108 2.40 -5.65 17.95
CA VAL A 108 2.34 -5.10 16.59
C VAL A 108 1.12 -4.21 16.44
N ILE A 109 -0.05 -4.69 16.83
CA ILE A 109 -1.31 -3.92 16.73
C ILE A 109 -1.27 -2.68 17.63
N ALA A 110 -0.72 -2.80 18.85
CA ALA A 110 -0.54 -1.66 19.75
C ALA A 110 0.41 -0.60 19.16
N ALA A 111 1.48 -0.99 18.47
CA ALA A 111 2.39 -0.05 17.83
C ALA A 111 1.73 0.68 16.64
N ILE A 112 0.90 -0.02 15.84
CA ILE A 112 0.12 0.61 14.78
C ILE A 112 -0.85 1.65 15.40
N ALA A 113 -1.62 1.27 16.42
CA ALA A 113 -2.51 2.18 17.12
C ALA A 113 -1.75 3.36 17.74
N ALA A 114 -0.57 3.12 18.34
CA ALA A 114 0.28 4.16 18.92
C ALA A 114 0.82 5.14 17.87
N SER A 115 0.98 4.73 16.61
CA SER A 115 1.33 5.64 15.51
C SER A 115 0.19 6.55 15.07
N GLY A 116 -1.04 6.28 15.50
CA GLY A 116 -2.24 6.99 15.08
C GLY A 116 -2.88 6.43 13.81
N ALA A 117 -2.30 5.39 13.23
CA ALA A 117 -2.82 4.73 12.05
C ALA A 117 -3.96 3.74 12.40
N GLU A 118 -4.90 3.56 11.48
CA GLU A 118 -5.89 2.50 11.53
C GLU A 118 -5.27 1.16 11.14
N VAL A 119 -5.69 0.09 11.79
CA VAL A 119 -5.29 -1.27 11.41
C VAL A 119 -6.16 -1.75 10.25
N TYR A 120 -5.53 -2.19 9.17
CA TYR A 120 -6.13 -2.95 8.08
C TYR A 120 -5.66 -4.40 8.22
N TYR A 121 -6.49 -5.24 8.83
CA TYR A 121 -6.09 -6.58 9.25
C TYR A 121 -6.18 -7.57 8.11
N ARG A 122 -5.02 -8.08 7.64
CA ARG A 122 -4.96 -9.16 6.66
C ARG A 122 -5.03 -10.52 7.36
N ILE A 123 -5.97 -11.36 6.95
CA ILE A 123 -6.18 -12.74 7.39
C ILE A 123 -5.59 -13.67 6.34
N GLY A 124 -4.85 -14.68 6.72
CA GLY A 124 -4.27 -15.65 5.79
C GLY A 124 -2.82 -15.94 6.12
N ARG A 125 -2.02 -16.29 5.13
CA ARG A 125 -0.64 -16.75 5.30
C ARG A 125 0.34 -15.88 4.54
N SER A 126 1.53 -15.71 5.10
CA SER A 126 2.64 -14.97 4.53
C SER A 126 3.70 -15.86 3.92
N TRP A 127 4.79 -15.27 3.52
CA TRP A 127 5.95 -15.87 2.90
C TRP A 127 6.51 -17.06 3.69
N GLY A 128 6.79 -18.14 2.97
CA GLY A 128 7.43 -19.32 3.57
C GLY A 128 6.56 -20.15 4.49
N ALA A 129 5.27 -19.81 4.59
CA ALA A 129 4.28 -20.64 5.26
C ALA A 129 3.80 -21.79 4.34
N ASN A 130 3.12 -22.76 4.94
CA ASN A 130 2.39 -23.77 4.19
C ASN A 130 1.26 -23.15 3.38
N ILE A 131 1.00 -23.70 2.18
CA ILE A 131 -0.03 -23.21 1.25
C ILE A 131 -1.33 -24.03 1.30
N GLU A 132 -1.33 -25.17 1.99
CA GLU A 132 -2.48 -26.05 2.04
C GLU A 132 -3.70 -25.38 2.67
N PRO A 133 -4.92 -25.63 2.18
CA PRO A 133 -6.13 -25.15 2.83
C PRO A 133 -6.18 -25.56 4.31
N PRO A 134 -6.75 -24.74 5.19
CA PRO A 134 -7.03 -25.16 6.56
C PRO A 134 -7.85 -26.46 6.59
N PRO A 135 -7.59 -27.38 7.53
CA PRO A 135 -8.24 -28.70 7.53
C PRO A 135 -9.73 -28.62 7.84
N ASP A 136 -10.19 -27.58 8.51
CA ASP A 136 -11.58 -27.34 8.90
C ASP A 136 -11.92 -25.85 8.74
N PHE A 137 -12.79 -25.54 7.77
CA PHE A 137 -13.16 -24.17 7.42
C PHE A 137 -14.08 -23.51 8.47
N ASP A 138 -14.94 -24.28 9.14
CA ASP A 138 -15.79 -23.74 10.20
C ASP A 138 -14.95 -23.38 11.44
N LYS A 139 -14.01 -24.23 11.77
CA LYS A 139 -13.05 -23.93 12.85
C LYS A 139 -12.16 -22.72 12.51
N TYR A 140 -11.67 -22.61 11.27
CA TYR A 140 -10.91 -21.45 10.82
C TYR A 140 -11.72 -20.15 10.98
N ALA A 141 -12.98 -20.17 10.54
CA ALA A 141 -13.87 -19.02 10.68
C ALA A 141 -14.14 -18.67 12.16
N SER A 142 -14.28 -19.67 13.04
CA SER A 142 -14.39 -19.46 14.49
C SER A 142 -13.11 -18.84 15.06
N VAL A 143 -11.92 -19.30 14.67
CA VAL A 143 -10.66 -18.69 15.10
C VAL A 143 -10.58 -17.23 14.69
N VAL A 144 -10.90 -16.90 13.43
CA VAL A 144 -10.92 -15.50 12.93
C VAL A 144 -11.91 -14.64 13.72
N LYS A 145 -13.09 -15.17 13.99
CA LYS A 145 -14.11 -14.52 14.83
C LYS A 145 -13.53 -14.13 16.18
N HIS A 146 -12.84 -15.03 16.87
CA HIS A 146 -12.26 -14.79 18.19
C HIS A 146 -11.09 -13.80 18.15
N ILE A 147 -10.31 -13.78 17.06
CA ILE A 147 -9.30 -12.73 16.84
C ILE A 147 -9.97 -11.35 16.74
N ALA A 148 -11.07 -11.25 15.99
CA ALA A 148 -11.81 -9.98 15.90
C ALA A 148 -12.43 -9.58 17.26
N MET A 149 -12.96 -10.54 18.01
CA MET A 149 -13.46 -10.29 19.35
C MET A 149 -12.35 -9.86 20.33
N HIS A 150 -11.15 -10.42 20.21
CA HIS A 150 -10.00 -10.04 21.01
C HIS A 150 -9.62 -8.57 20.81
N TYR A 151 -9.48 -8.13 19.56
CA TYR A 151 -9.05 -6.76 19.27
C TYR A 151 -10.18 -5.72 19.40
N ASN A 152 -11.44 -6.11 19.25
CA ASN A 152 -12.55 -5.17 19.21
C ASN A 152 -13.48 -5.21 20.42
N LEU A 153 -13.62 -6.37 21.09
CA LEU A 153 -14.58 -6.59 22.16
C LEU A 153 -13.93 -6.98 23.51
N GLY A 154 -12.60 -7.03 23.59
CA GLY A 154 -11.88 -7.37 24.82
C GLY A 154 -11.87 -8.85 25.18
N TRP A 155 -12.28 -9.75 24.28
CA TRP A 155 -12.23 -11.19 24.55
C TRP A 155 -10.79 -11.67 24.85
N ALA A 156 -10.63 -12.64 25.76
CA ALA A 156 -9.33 -13.16 26.20
C ALA A 156 -8.36 -12.06 26.73
N ASN A 157 -8.86 -11.15 27.53
CA ASN A 157 -8.14 -9.97 28.03
C ASN A 157 -7.59 -9.08 26.89
N GLY A 158 -8.33 -8.97 25.81
CA GLY A 158 -7.97 -8.22 24.62
C GLY A 158 -8.25 -6.72 24.71
N PHE A 159 -8.54 -6.12 23.57
CA PHE A 159 -8.56 -4.67 23.36
C PHE A 159 -9.91 -4.20 22.79
N HIS A 160 -10.04 -2.87 22.62
CA HIS A 160 -11.18 -2.20 22.00
C HIS A 160 -10.71 -1.23 20.91
N TYR A 161 -9.84 -1.69 20.01
CA TYR A 161 -9.24 -0.86 18.96
C TYR A 161 -10.20 -0.48 17.83
N LYS A 162 -11.35 -1.16 17.71
CA LYS A 162 -12.35 -0.94 16.67
C LYS A 162 -11.76 -1.12 15.26
N ILE A 163 -10.97 -2.18 15.06
CA ILE A 163 -10.44 -2.55 13.76
C ILE A 163 -11.61 -2.80 12.82
N ARG A 164 -11.73 -1.97 11.78
CA ARG A 164 -12.86 -2.03 10.83
C ARG A 164 -12.61 -2.95 9.65
N TYR A 165 -11.41 -2.93 9.08
CA TYR A 165 -11.07 -3.61 7.85
C TYR A 165 -10.44 -4.97 8.11
N TRP A 166 -11.02 -6.01 7.51
CA TRP A 166 -10.60 -7.41 7.61
C TRP A 166 -10.45 -7.98 6.21
N GLU A 167 -9.21 -8.00 5.69
CA GLU A 167 -8.87 -8.50 4.36
C GLU A 167 -8.62 -10.00 4.42
N PHE A 168 -9.28 -10.72 3.53
CA PHE A 168 -9.11 -12.15 3.43
C PHE A 168 -8.04 -12.51 2.41
N TRP A 169 -7.00 -13.17 2.90
CA TRP A 169 -5.87 -13.77 2.19
C TRP A 169 -4.88 -12.76 1.59
N ASN A 170 -3.96 -13.32 0.74
CA ASN A 170 -2.97 -12.61 -0.04
C ASN A 170 -2.61 -13.46 -1.26
N GLU A 171 -2.69 -12.90 -2.46
CA GLU A 171 -2.19 -13.45 -3.72
C GLU A 171 -2.48 -14.94 -3.93
N PRO A 172 -3.74 -15.38 -3.81
CA PRO A 172 -4.08 -16.82 -3.85
C PRO A 172 -3.75 -17.48 -5.18
N GLU A 173 -3.65 -16.70 -6.27
CA GLU A 173 -3.26 -17.23 -7.58
C GLU A 173 -1.76 -17.49 -7.72
N LEU A 174 -0.93 -17.01 -6.76
CA LEU A 174 0.52 -17.25 -6.78
C LEU A 174 0.93 -18.36 -5.82
N LEU A 175 1.62 -18.01 -4.73
CA LEU A 175 2.32 -18.94 -3.85
C LEU A 175 1.67 -19.12 -2.48
N PHE A 176 0.48 -18.55 -2.27
CA PHE A 176 -0.10 -18.48 -0.93
C PHE A 176 -1.35 -19.38 -0.73
N TRP A 177 -1.84 -20.03 -1.80
CA TRP A 177 -3.00 -20.92 -1.73
C TRP A 177 -2.80 -22.17 -2.59
N GLY A 178 -2.80 -23.37 -1.99
CA GLY A 178 -2.64 -24.67 -2.65
C GLY A 178 -3.95 -25.39 -2.94
N GLY A 179 -5.10 -24.83 -2.54
CA GLY A 179 -6.42 -25.40 -2.79
C GLY A 179 -7.05 -24.95 -4.11
N THR A 180 -8.29 -25.40 -4.37
CA THR A 180 -9.06 -24.94 -5.53
C THR A 180 -9.67 -23.57 -5.30
N PRO A 181 -10.07 -22.83 -6.35
CA PRO A 181 -10.81 -21.57 -6.21
C PRO A 181 -12.11 -21.75 -5.41
N GLU A 182 -12.84 -22.84 -5.59
CA GLU A 182 -14.11 -23.12 -4.90
C GLU A 182 -13.89 -23.32 -3.39
N GLN A 183 -12.79 -23.98 -3.01
CA GLN A 183 -12.40 -24.10 -1.60
C GLN A 183 -12.07 -22.72 -1.01
N PHE A 184 -11.38 -21.85 -1.77
CA PHE A 184 -11.08 -20.48 -1.38
C PHE A 184 -12.36 -19.66 -1.15
N TYR A 185 -13.33 -19.76 -2.08
CA TYR A 185 -14.61 -19.05 -1.96
C TYR A 185 -15.40 -19.51 -0.74
N SER A 186 -15.45 -20.84 -0.51
CA SER A 186 -16.14 -21.41 0.65
C SER A 186 -15.51 -20.95 1.98
N LEU A 187 -14.19 -20.93 2.05
CA LEU A 187 -13.47 -20.46 3.24
C LEU A 187 -13.70 -18.95 3.46
N TYR A 188 -13.67 -18.15 2.38
CA TYR A 188 -14.02 -16.73 2.45
C TYR A 188 -15.43 -16.51 2.98
N GLU A 189 -16.43 -17.20 2.40
CA GLU A 189 -17.82 -17.06 2.81
C GLU A 189 -18.01 -17.31 4.32
N LYS A 190 -17.47 -18.44 4.83
CA LYS A 190 -17.55 -18.78 6.25
C LYS A 190 -16.89 -17.72 7.12
N THR A 191 -15.70 -17.27 6.73
CA THR A 191 -14.93 -16.25 7.46
C THR A 191 -15.63 -14.90 7.45
N ALA A 192 -16.14 -14.44 6.30
CA ALA A 192 -16.85 -13.17 6.17
C ALA A 192 -18.13 -13.13 7.01
N ARG A 193 -18.92 -14.23 6.99
CA ARG A 193 -20.14 -14.35 7.82
C ARG A 193 -19.80 -14.39 9.31
N ALA A 194 -18.72 -15.07 9.71
CA ALA A 194 -18.27 -15.11 11.09
C ALA A 194 -17.85 -13.72 11.59
N LEU A 195 -17.09 -12.96 10.80
CA LEU A 195 -16.73 -11.58 11.11
C LEU A 195 -17.97 -10.67 11.23
N LYS A 196 -18.90 -10.74 10.27
CA LYS A 196 -20.15 -9.98 10.32
C LYS A 196 -21.04 -10.35 11.53
N SER A 197 -20.90 -11.55 12.09
CA SER A 197 -21.58 -11.93 13.32
C SER A 197 -20.99 -11.29 14.58
N VAL A 198 -19.73 -10.87 14.55
CA VAL A 198 -19.11 -10.10 15.64
C VAL A 198 -19.65 -8.67 15.65
N ASP A 199 -19.63 -8.03 14.49
CA ASP A 199 -20.18 -6.70 14.28
C ASP A 199 -20.55 -6.53 12.78
N PRO A 200 -21.81 -6.28 12.44
CA PRO A 200 -22.23 -6.04 11.06
C PRO A 200 -21.55 -4.85 10.38
N ALA A 201 -21.00 -3.92 11.16
CA ALA A 201 -20.28 -2.75 10.66
C ALA A 201 -18.84 -3.06 10.22
N LEU A 202 -18.29 -4.23 10.54
CA LEU A 202 -16.98 -4.64 10.05
C LEU A 202 -16.97 -4.67 8.51
N ARG A 203 -15.91 -4.13 7.93
CA ARG A 203 -15.67 -4.17 6.50
C ARG A 203 -14.90 -5.44 6.17
N VAL A 204 -15.49 -6.33 5.40
CA VAL A 204 -14.89 -7.62 5.01
C VAL A 204 -14.72 -7.68 3.49
N GLY A 205 -13.58 -8.19 3.04
CA GLY A 205 -13.26 -8.28 1.61
C GLY A 205 -11.96 -9.02 1.38
N GLY A 206 -11.43 -8.94 0.22
CA GLY A 206 -10.21 -9.60 -0.26
C GLY A 206 -10.21 -9.51 -1.78
N VAL A 207 -9.43 -10.23 -2.45
CA VAL A 207 -8.55 -11.38 -2.20
C VAL A 207 -7.06 -10.99 -2.19
N ALA A 208 -6.77 -9.70 -2.32
CA ALA A 208 -5.41 -9.20 -2.54
C ALA A 208 -4.77 -9.83 -3.79
N LYS A 209 -5.45 -9.71 -4.94
CA LYS A 209 -5.04 -10.36 -6.20
C LYS A 209 -3.76 -9.72 -6.75
N ALA A 210 -2.68 -10.50 -6.89
CA ALA A 210 -1.39 -10.02 -7.39
C ALA A 210 -1.44 -9.58 -8.85
N ILE A 211 -2.08 -10.39 -9.71
CA ILE A 211 -2.11 -10.15 -11.16
C ILE A 211 -3.42 -9.45 -11.52
N ALA A 212 -3.49 -8.15 -11.24
CA ALA A 212 -4.72 -7.39 -11.44
C ALA A 212 -5.14 -7.25 -12.93
N TYR A 213 -4.23 -7.42 -13.88
CA TYR A 213 -4.51 -7.31 -15.31
C TYR A 213 -5.36 -8.44 -15.88
N GLY A 214 -5.14 -9.67 -15.39
CA GLY A 214 -5.81 -10.87 -15.89
C GLY A 214 -7.19 -11.08 -15.29
N ASP A 215 -8.12 -11.56 -16.13
CA ASP A 215 -9.37 -12.14 -15.69
C ASP A 215 -9.08 -13.48 -14.98
N GLY A 216 -10.06 -14.04 -14.30
CA GLY A 216 -9.90 -15.38 -13.77
C GLY A 216 -10.61 -15.65 -12.44
N PRO A 217 -10.31 -16.81 -11.83
CA PRO A 217 -11.07 -17.28 -10.68
C PRO A 217 -11.02 -16.31 -9.47
N TYR A 218 -9.89 -15.64 -9.25
CA TYR A 218 -9.74 -14.77 -8.09
C TYR A 218 -10.16 -13.32 -8.32
N ARG A 219 -10.76 -12.98 -9.48
CA ARG A 219 -11.48 -11.73 -9.70
C ARG A 219 -12.92 -12.01 -10.11
N GLU A 220 -13.17 -12.34 -11.39
CA GLU A 220 -14.53 -12.55 -11.89
C GLU A 220 -15.20 -13.70 -11.15
N GLY A 221 -14.56 -14.87 -11.06
CA GLY A 221 -15.12 -16.05 -10.40
C GLY A 221 -15.45 -15.80 -8.92
N PHE A 222 -14.54 -15.15 -8.20
CA PHE A 222 -14.75 -14.80 -6.79
C PHE A 222 -15.90 -13.79 -6.60
N ILE A 223 -15.93 -12.72 -7.42
CA ILE A 223 -16.98 -11.71 -7.34
C ILE A 223 -18.33 -12.30 -7.72
N ASP A 224 -18.39 -13.10 -8.79
CA ASP A 224 -19.60 -13.79 -9.24
C ASP A 224 -20.14 -14.74 -8.17
N TYR A 225 -19.25 -15.48 -7.50
CA TYR A 225 -19.62 -16.31 -6.35
C TYR A 225 -20.23 -15.47 -5.21
N CYS A 226 -19.59 -14.37 -4.84
CA CYS A 226 -20.10 -13.51 -3.77
C CYS A 226 -21.50 -12.95 -4.10
N VAL A 227 -21.72 -12.55 -5.33
CA VAL A 227 -23.03 -12.06 -5.80
C VAL A 227 -24.08 -13.19 -5.75
N ALA A 228 -23.77 -14.35 -6.35
CA ALA A 228 -24.70 -15.48 -6.44
C ALA A 228 -25.13 -16.01 -5.06
N HIS A 229 -24.19 -16.08 -4.10
CA HIS A 229 -24.42 -16.61 -2.77
C HIS A 229 -24.73 -15.53 -1.73
N LYS A 230 -24.81 -14.24 -2.13
CA LYS A 230 -25.02 -13.08 -1.23
C LYS A 230 -24.00 -13.09 -0.07
N VAL A 231 -22.75 -13.35 -0.41
CA VAL A 231 -21.63 -13.29 0.56
C VAL A 231 -21.27 -11.82 0.77
N PRO A 232 -21.07 -11.36 2.01
CA PRO A 232 -20.61 -10.01 2.27
C PRO A 232 -19.30 -9.71 1.53
N LEU A 233 -19.27 -8.63 0.75
CA LEU A 233 -18.10 -8.14 0.04
C LEU A 233 -18.11 -6.61 0.09
N ASP A 234 -17.57 -6.05 1.20
CA ASP A 234 -17.54 -4.60 1.41
C ASP A 234 -16.43 -3.92 0.60
N PHE A 235 -15.36 -4.65 0.30
CA PHE A 235 -14.28 -4.20 -0.59
C PHE A 235 -13.70 -5.37 -1.37
N TYR A 236 -13.14 -5.05 -2.55
CA TYR A 236 -12.30 -5.95 -3.34
C TYR A 236 -10.87 -5.41 -3.32
N SER A 237 -9.89 -6.25 -2.92
CA SER A 237 -8.49 -5.84 -2.86
C SER A 237 -7.63 -6.48 -3.95
N TRP A 238 -6.64 -5.72 -4.40
CA TRP A 238 -5.77 -6.08 -5.51
C TRP A 238 -4.40 -5.40 -5.39
N HIS A 239 -3.43 -5.90 -6.14
CA HIS A 239 -2.06 -5.40 -6.16
C HIS A 239 -1.66 -4.92 -7.55
N THR A 240 -0.68 -4.03 -7.62
CA THR A 240 0.01 -3.68 -8.85
C THR A 240 1.40 -3.16 -8.57
N TYR A 241 2.34 -3.58 -9.42
CA TYR A 241 3.69 -3.06 -9.47
C TYR A 241 3.98 -2.63 -10.90
N ALA A 242 4.66 -1.49 -11.08
CA ALA A 242 4.95 -0.95 -12.40
C ALA A 242 6.20 -1.55 -13.05
N ASP A 243 6.67 -2.69 -12.57
CA ASP A 243 7.87 -3.40 -13.03
C ASP A 243 7.82 -3.85 -14.48
N GLY A 244 6.63 -4.00 -15.04
CA GLY A 244 6.43 -4.30 -16.46
C GLY A 244 6.53 -3.11 -17.39
N THR A 245 6.36 -1.89 -16.89
CA THR A 245 6.18 -0.70 -17.72
C THR A 245 6.89 0.53 -17.20
N ALA A 246 7.20 0.59 -15.91
CA ALA A 246 7.59 1.78 -15.17
C ALA A 246 6.58 2.95 -15.33
N ASP A 247 5.33 2.65 -15.71
CA ASP A 247 4.29 3.64 -15.99
C ASP A 247 3.53 4.01 -14.71
N PRO A 248 3.64 5.25 -14.22
CA PRO A 248 3.00 5.67 -12.97
C PRO A 248 1.46 5.74 -13.07
N TYR A 249 0.90 5.67 -14.28
CA TYR A 249 -0.55 5.73 -14.49
C TYR A 249 -1.22 4.35 -14.59
N ASP A 250 -0.46 3.26 -14.62
CA ASP A 250 -1.00 1.91 -14.76
C ASP A 250 -1.98 1.55 -13.64
N SER A 251 -1.69 1.91 -12.40
CA SER A 251 -2.58 1.67 -11.26
C SER A 251 -3.95 2.34 -11.42
N VAL A 252 -4.01 3.52 -12.03
CA VAL A 252 -5.28 4.22 -12.33
C VAL A 252 -6.08 3.49 -13.39
N ARG A 253 -5.41 2.99 -14.43
CA ARG A 253 -6.05 2.20 -15.51
C ARG A 253 -6.67 0.92 -14.97
N LEU A 254 -5.91 0.22 -14.10
CA LEU A 254 -6.38 -0.99 -13.44
C LEU A 254 -7.53 -0.72 -12.48
N ALA A 255 -7.45 0.35 -11.69
CA ALA A 255 -8.52 0.75 -10.80
C ALA A 255 -9.84 0.98 -11.55
N ARG A 256 -9.79 1.63 -12.71
CA ARG A 256 -10.96 1.82 -13.58
C ARG A 256 -11.52 0.49 -14.08
N LYS A 257 -10.66 -0.44 -14.50
CA LYS A 257 -11.09 -1.78 -14.92
C LYS A 257 -11.75 -2.55 -13.76
N ILE A 258 -11.18 -2.50 -12.57
CA ILE A 258 -11.76 -3.16 -11.39
C ILE A 258 -13.09 -2.53 -11.01
N ARG A 259 -13.21 -1.21 -11.06
CA ARG A 259 -14.47 -0.52 -10.81
C ARG A 259 -15.55 -0.93 -11.80
N GLU A 260 -15.20 -1.03 -13.08
CA GLU A 260 -16.10 -1.53 -14.13
C GLU A 260 -16.59 -2.96 -13.84
N VAL A 261 -15.68 -3.85 -13.45
CA VAL A 261 -16.00 -5.25 -13.08
C VAL A 261 -16.99 -5.31 -11.91
N LEU A 262 -16.80 -4.48 -10.90
CA LEU A 262 -17.67 -4.40 -9.73
C LEU A 262 -19.04 -3.78 -10.10
N ASP A 263 -19.04 -2.67 -10.84
CA ASP A 263 -20.26 -1.94 -11.21
C ASP A 263 -21.20 -2.77 -12.11
N THR A 264 -20.63 -3.49 -13.07
CA THR A 264 -21.39 -4.37 -13.97
C THR A 264 -22.06 -5.54 -13.25
N ARG A 265 -21.64 -5.83 -12.02
CA ARG A 265 -22.21 -6.86 -11.13
C ARG A 265 -23.11 -6.30 -10.02
N GLY A 266 -23.43 -5.00 -10.08
CA GLY A 266 -24.27 -4.33 -9.10
C GLY A 266 -23.58 -4.01 -7.78
N LEU A 267 -22.24 -4.04 -7.75
CA LEU A 267 -21.41 -3.79 -6.55
C LEU A 267 -20.86 -2.36 -6.52
N SER A 268 -21.66 -1.37 -6.84
CA SER A 268 -21.24 0.05 -6.89
C SER A 268 -20.79 0.61 -5.53
N ASN A 269 -21.23 -0.01 -4.42
CA ASN A 269 -20.86 0.39 -3.06
C ASN A 269 -19.68 -0.44 -2.50
N THR A 270 -19.19 -1.44 -3.23
CA THR A 270 -18.00 -2.22 -2.84
C THR A 270 -16.76 -1.38 -3.12
N GLU A 271 -15.95 -1.13 -2.10
CA GLU A 271 -14.72 -0.36 -2.21
C GLU A 271 -13.66 -1.09 -3.06
N SER A 272 -12.85 -0.33 -3.77
CA SER A 272 -11.68 -0.81 -4.50
C SER A 272 -10.42 -0.48 -3.69
N VAL A 273 -9.72 -1.50 -3.18
CA VAL A 273 -8.55 -1.33 -2.32
C VAL A 273 -7.30 -1.83 -3.02
N LEU A 274 -6.37 -0.92 -3.27
CA LEU A 274 -5.04 -1.24 -3.77
C LEU A 274 -4.15 -1.60 -2.57
N SER A 275 -4.18 -2.88 -2.16
CA SER A 275 -3.56 -3.32 -0.90
C SER A 275 -2.05 -3.56 -0.98
N GLU A 276 -1.46 -3.57 -2.19
CA GLU A 276 -0.01 -3.43 -2.41
C GLU A 276 0.28 -2.69 -3.70
N TRP A 277 1.26 -1.77 -3.64
CA TRP A 277 1.78 -1.10 -4.82
C TRP A 277 3.20 -0.54 -4.59
N ASN A 278 4.01 -0.55 -5.63
CA ASN A 278 5.32 0.11 -5.70
C ASN A 278 5.77 0.15 -7.18
N LEU A 279 6.93 0.70 -7.45
CA LEU A 279 7.54 0.70 -8.79
C LEU A 279 7.86 -0.72 -9.25
N THR A 280 8.45 -1.56 -8.39
CA THR A 280 8.79 -2.95 -8.70
C THR A 280 8.71 -3.83 -7.45
N PRO A 281 8.32 -5.13 -7.58
CA PRO A 281 8.41 -6.12 -6.52
C PRO A 281 9.80 -6.78 -6.43
N ASP A 282 10.79 -6.33 -7.18
CA ASP A 282 12.12 -6.94 -7.25
C ASP A 282 12.91 -6.73 -5.95
N PHE A 283 13.15 -7.80 -5.22
CA PHE A 283 13.92 -7.82 -3.97
C PHE A 283 15.43 -7.91 -4.18
N THR A 284 15.93 -7.86 -5.41
CA THR A 284 17.36 -7.98 -5.65
C THR A 284 18.13 -6.74 -5.18
N ILE A 285 19.39 -6.92 -4.79
CA ILE A 285 20.27 -5.83 -4.38
C ILE A 285 20.40 -4.77 -5.49
N ALA A 286 20.31 -5.18 -6.77
CA ALA A 286 20.39 -4.28 -7.91
C ALA A 286 19.25 -3.24 -7.93
N GLN A 287 18.07 -3.56 -7.41
CA GLN A 287 16.92 -2.66 -7.35
C GLN A 287 16.85 -1.84 -6.06
N LYS A 288 17.68 -2.13 -5.08
CA LYS A 288 17.69 -1.42 -3.80
C LYS A 288 17.93 0.08 -3.98
N SER A 289 18.90 0.46 -4.81
CA SER A 289 19.20 1.88 -5.07
C SER A 289 18.04 2.59 -5.78
N LEU A 290 17.36 1.90 -6.69
CA LEU A 290 16.17 2.40 -7.38
C LEU A 290 15.04 2.67 -6.37
N LEU A 291 14.67 1.67 -5.56
CA LEU A 291 13.54 1.76 -4.64
C LEU A 291 13.76 2.76 -3.49
N GLN A 292 15.01 3.02 -3.12
CA GLN A 292 15.36 3.95 -2.04
C GLN A 292 15.77 5.34 -2.56
N GLY A 293 15.90 5.49 -3.89
CA GLY A 293 16.41 6.68 -4.57
C GLY A 293 15.34 7.68 -5.00
N GLU A 294 15.82 8.69 -5.72
CA GLU A 294 15.02 9.80 -6.27
C GLU A 294 14.03 9.35 -7.33
N GLU A 295 14.36 8.32 -8.10
CA GLU A 295 13.50 7.79 -9.16
C GLU A 295 12.19 7.26 -8.58
N ASN A 296 12.26 6.39 -7.56
CA ASN A 296 11.05 5.90 -6.87
C ASN A 296 10.33 7.02 -6.10
N ALA A 297 11.05 7.99 -5.55
CA ALA A 297 10.45 9.15 -4.89
C ALA A 297 9.58 9.96 -5.87
N ALA A 298 10.08 10.21 -7.08
CA ALA A 298 9.34 10.91 -8.12
C ALA A 298 8.19 10.05 -8.68
N PHE A 299 8.42 8.75 -8.91
CA PHE A 299 7.36 7.81 -9.30
C PHE A 299 6.20 7.84 -8.31
N VAL A 300 6.49 7.71 -7.02
CA VAL A 300 5.47 7.73 -5.95
C VAL A 300 4.75 9.07 -5.89
N GLY A 301 5.46 10.19 -6.07
CA GLY A 301 4.83 11.53 -6.12
C GLY A 301 3.84 11.68 -7.28
N ALA A 302 4.18 11.16 -8.45
CA ALA A 302 3.26 11.12 -9.60
C ALA A 302 2.05 10.22 -9.32
N VAL A 303 2.27 9.00 -8.84
CA VAL A 303 1.20 8.03 -8.52
C VAL A 303 0.21 8.59 -7.51
N LEU A 304 0.68 9.15 -6.38
CA LEU A 304 -0.17 9.74 -5.34
C LEU A 304 -0.99 10.93 -5.87
N SER A 305 -0.43 11.70 -6.81
CA SER A 305 -1.16 12.77 -7.48
C SER A 305 -2.27 12.22 -8.39
N TYR A 306 -1.99 11.16 -9.14
CA TYR A 306 -2.99 10.52 -10.02
C TYR A 306 -4.09 9.79 -9.24
N PHE A 307 -3.79 9.28 -8.06
CA PHE A 307 -4.80 8.62 -7.21
C PHE A 307 -5.91 9.55 -6.78
N GLN A 308 -5.70 10.87 -6.79
CA GLN A 308 -6.72 11.83 -6.39
C GLN A 308 -8.00 11.73 -7.22
N ASP A 309 -7.89 11.31 -8.48
CA ASP A 309 -9.00 11.16 -9.43
C ASP A 309 -9.24 9.69 -9.83
N ALA A 310 -8.58 8.74 -9.18
CA ALA A 310 -8.75 7.32 -9.43
C ALA A 310 -9.89 6.73 -8.57
N PRO A 311 -10.63 5.72 -9.07
CA PRO A 311 -11.62 4.99 -8.29
C PRO A 311 -10.95 3.97 -7.36
N ILE A 312 -10.10 4.47 -6.48
CA ILE A 312 -9.39 3.74 -5.41
C ILE A 312 -9.87 4.34 -4.09
N ASP A 313 -10.33 3.52 -3.16
CA ASP A 313 -10.79 3.98 -1.85
C ASP A 313 -9.63 4.00 -0.84
N HIS A 314 -8.80 2.97 -0.84
CA HIS A 314 -7.58 2.87 -0.03
C HIS A 314 -6.41 2.35 -0.84
N ALA A 315 -5.20 2.78 -0.49
CA ALA A 315 -3.96 2.28 -1.09
C ALA A 315 -2.88 2.06 -0.02
N HIS A 316 -2.16 0.92 -0.09
CA HIS A 316 -1.10 0.58 0.85
C HIS A 316 0.21 0.36 0.09
N PHE A 317 1.14 1.28 0.26
CA PHE A 317 2.46 1.19 -0.34
C PHE A 317 3.25 0.00 0.24
N TYR A 318 3.89 -0.76 -0.61
CA TYR A 318 4.72 -1.88 -0.21
C TYR A 318 6.21 -1.51 -0.38
N ARG A 319 6.94 -1.16 0.75
CA ARG A 319 6.43 -1.26 2.12
C ARG A 319 6.95 -0.12 3.01
N GLY A 320 6.38 0.01 4.21
CA GLY A 320 6.66 1.12 5.13
C GLY A 320 7.81 0.90 6.10
N ASP A 321 8.26 -0.33 6.33
CA ASP A 321 9.23 -0.65 7.38
C ASP A 321 10.71 -0.48 6.96
N ALA A 322 11.64 -0.94 7.80
CA ALA A 322 13.07 -0.94 7.52
C ALA A 322 13.49 -2.21 6.77
N ALA A 323 13.02 -2.37 5.54
CA ALA A 323 13.35 -3.48 4.65
C ALA A 323 13.92 -2.97 3.32
N TRP A 324 14.27 -3.85 2.39
CA TRP A 324 14.84 -3.44 1.10
C TRP A 324 13.89 -2.56 0.27
N MET A 325 12.61 -2.87 0.31
CA MET A 325 11.55 -2.06 -0.31
C MET A 325 10.98 -1.02 0.66
N GLY A 326 11.56 -0.90 1.85
CA GLY A 326 11.07 -0.06 2.93
C GLY A 326 11.37 1.42 2.72
N LEU A 327 10.67 2.23 3.48
CA LEU A 327 10.86 3.68 3.50
C LEU A 327 12.05 4.11 4.37
N PHE A 328 12.59 3.20 5.19
CA PHE A 328 13.59 3.52 6.21
C PHE A 328 14.77 2.56 6.19
N GLY A 329 15.94 3.08 6.58
CA GLY A 329 17.11 2.28 6.88
C GLY A 329 17.00 1.55 8.23
N LEU A 330 17.90 0.59 8.47
CA LEU A 330 17.98 -0.12 9.76
C LEU A 330 18.33 0.82 10.94
N ASP A 331 18.83 2.02 10.65
CA ASP A 331 19.07 3.09 11.63
C ASP A 331 17.86 4.03 11.78
N GLY A 332 16.71 3.72 11.16
CA GLY A 332 15.49 4.52 11.18
C GLY A 332 15.54 5.79 10.32
N LYS A 333 16.63 6.01 9.54
CA LYS A 333 16.72 7.16 8.63
C LYS A 333 15.84 6.98 7.41
N TYR A 334 15.31 8.09 6.92
CA TYR A 334 14.43 8.16 5.75
C TYR A 334 15.20 7.91 4.46
N PHE A 335 14.66 7.07 3.60
CA PHE A 335 15.01 7.04 2.19
C PHE A 335 14.23 8.12 1.41
N LYS A 336 14.61 8.39 0.17
CA LYS A 336 14.01 9.49 -0.60
C LYS A 336 12.51 9.34 -0.79
N THR A 337 12.01 8.13 -0.99
CA THR A 337 10.58 7.84 -1.09
C THR A 337 9.81 8.23 0.17
N ALA A 338 10.39 8.06 1.37
CA ALA A 338 9.76 8.49 2.62
C ALA A 338 9.56 10.01 2.68
N TYR A 339 10.48 10.79 2.12
CA TYR A 339 10.30 12.24 2.04
C TYR A 339 9.17 12.64 1.10
N THR A 340 8.86 11.85 0.06
CA THR A 340 7.67 12.07 -0.78
C THR A 340 6.38 11.83 0.01
N PHE A 341 6.33 10.76 0.81
CA PHE A 341 5.20 10.56 1.74
C PHE A 341 5.08 11.70 2.75
N LYS A 342 6.20 12.21 3.26
CA LYS A 342 6.20 13.37 4.15
C LYS A 342 5.63 14.61 3.46
N ALA A 343 6.11 14.95 2.28
CA ALA A 343 5.60 16.07 1.49
C ALA A 343 4.10 15.92 1.19
N MET A 344 3.65 14.71 0.84
CA MET A 344 2.23 14.42 0.63
C MET A 344 1.42 14.52 1.92
N GLY A 345 1.99 14.11 3.06
CA GLY A 345 1.38 14.31 4.38
C GLY A 345 1.19 15.80 4.71
N GLU A 346 2.14 16.67 4.35
CA GLU A 346 2.01 18.12 4.53
C GLU A 346 0.91 18.73 3.64
N MET A 347 0.66 18.18 2.44
CA MET A 347 -0.46 18.59 1.57
C MET A 347 -1.83 18.47 2.24
N LEU A 348 -1.98 17.59 3.23
CA LEU A 348 -3.22 17.42 3.99
C LEU A 348 -3.57 18.65 4.88
N ASP A 349 -2.62 19.56 5.11
CA ASP A 349 -2.89 20.85 5.78
C ASP A 349 -3.57 21.85 4.85
N SER A 350 -3.60 21.56 3.56
CA SER A 350 -4.27 22.35 2.51
C SER A 350 -5.32 21.51 1.77
N PRO A 351 -6.35 20.99 2.48
CA PRO A 351 -7.22 19.93 1.97
C PRO A 351 -8.14 20.37 0.84
N GLN A 352 -8.41 21.66 0.67
CA GLN A 352 -9.29 22.19 -0.37
C GLN A 352 -8.57 22.16 -1.72
N ARG A 353 -8.72 21.05 -2.46
CA ARG A 353 -8.08 20.82 -3.75
C ARG A 353 -8.64 21.74 -4.83
N PHE A 354 -7.80 22.26 -5.70
CA PHE A 354 -8.19 22.98 -6.92
C PHE A 354 -7.50 22.39 -8.14
N ALA A 355 -8.08 22.65 -9.32
CA ALA A 355 -7.63 22.05 -10.57
C ALA A 355 -6.23 22.51 -10.97
N VAL A 356 -5.46 21.56 -11.49
CA VAL A 356 -4.16 21.79 -12.11
C VAL A 356 -4.28 21.49 -13.60
N GLU A 357 -3.73 22.37 -14.43
CA GLU A 357 -3.62 22.19 -15.87
C GLU A 357 -2.13 22.14 -16.27
N GLY A 358 -1.84 21.53 -17.42
CA GLY A 358 -0.47 21.44 -17.94
C GLY A 358 0.34 20.27 -17.37
N THR A 359 -0.31 19.32 -16.70
CA THR A 359 0.26 18.01 -16.32
C THR A 359 -0.07 16.95 -17.36
N ASP A 360 0.61 15.81 -17.29
CA ASP A 360 0.36 14.66 -18.17
C ASP A 360 0.03 13.40 -17.35
N THR A 361 0.00 12.25 -17.99
CA THR A 361 -0.17 10.93 -17.35
C THR A 361 1.09 10.07 -17.49
N PHE A 362 2.22 10.67 -17.80
CA PHE A 362 3.48 9.99 -18.10
C PHE A 362 4.58 10.32 -17.08
N GLY A 363 4.22 10.97 -15.97
CA GLY A 363 5.11 11.23 -14.85
C GLY A 363 5.25 12.70 -14.46
N PHE A 364 4.88 13.66 -15.32
CA PHE A 364 4.80 15.05 -14.92
C PHE A 364 3.44 15.33 -14.28
N ALA A 365 3.39 15.25 -12.97
CA ALA A 365 2.18 15.35 -12.17
C ALA A 365 2.25 16.52 -11.19
N ALA A 366 1.09 17.09 -10.84
CA ALA A 366 1.01 18.07 -9.77
C ALA A 366 -0.32 17.97 -9.02
N LEU A 367 -0.27 18.29 -7.73
CA LEU A 367 -1.40 18.37 -6.82
C LEU A 367 -1.37 19.73 -6.12
N ALA A 368 -2.50 20.41 -6.05
CA ALA A 368 -2.58 21.74 -5.44
C ALA A 368 -3.78 21.83 -4.52
N GLY A 369 -3.60 22.50 -3.39
CA GLY A 369 -4.65 22.74 -2.41
C GLY A 369 -4.41 24.00 -1.57
N ARG A 370 -5.46 24.43 -0.89
CA ARG A 370 -5.41 25.52 0.07
C ARG A 370 -5.94 25.11 1.44
N SER A 371 -5.44 25.73 2.49
CA SER A 371 -5.94 25.53 3.85
C SER A 371 -7.37 26.04 4.01
N ALA A 372 -8.10 25.44 4.94
CA ALA A 372 -9.50 25.82 5.21
C ALA A 372 -9.66 27.29 5.66
N ASP A 373 -8.65 27.83 6.37
CA ASP A 373 -8.62 29.24 6.80
C ASP A 373 -8.16 30.20 5.69
N GLY A 374 -7.81 29.69 4.51
CA GLY A 374 -7.36 30.46 3.37
C GLY A 374 -6.01 31.17 3.55
N LYS A 375 -5.17 30.73 4.51
CA LYS A 375 -3.86 31.36 4.75
C LYS A 375 -2.70 30.64 4.07
N THR A 376 -2.88 29.42 3.64
CA THR A 376 -1.83 28.61 3.03
C THR A 376 -2.32 28.04 1.70
N VAL A 377 -1.44 28.05 0.69
CA VAL A 377 -1.58 27.31 -0.57
C VAL A 377 -0.35 26.42 -0.70
N GLN A 378 -0.58 25.16 -0.98
CA GLN A 378 0.49 24.18 -1.18
C GLN A 378 0.35 23.53 -2.54
N ILE A 379 1.50 23.26 -3.18
CA ILE A 379 1.58 22.63 -4.50
C ILE A 379 2.69 21.61 -4.44
N LEU A 380 2.35 20.35 -4.72
CA LEU A 380 3.30 19.27 -4.91
C LEU A 380 3.45 19.02 -6.40
N ILE A 381 4.69 19.02 -6.89
CA ILE A 381 5.02 18.72 -8.29
C ILE A 381 5.95 17.51 -8.29
N SER A 382 5.62 16.51 -9.09
CA SER A 382 6.51 15.40 -9.38
C SER A 382 6.91 15.44 -10.85
N ASN A 383 8.22 15.36 -11.10
CA ASN A 383 8.78 15.22 -12.44
C ASN A 383 9.49 13.87 -12.52
N TYR A 384 8.74 12.83 -12.80
CA TYR A 384 9.23 11.48 -13.08
C TYR A 384 9.28 11.27 -14.59
N ALA A 385 10.35 10.67 -15.09
CA ALA A 385 10.43 10.29 -16.51
C ALA A 385 10.40 8.78 -16.65
N ILE A 386 9.44 8.26 -17.41
CA ILE A 386 9.41 6.82 -17.74
C ILE A 386 10.70 6.50 -18.50
N PRO A 387 11.54 5.55 -18.03
CA PRO A 387 12.80 5.24 -18.67
C PRO A 387 12.61 4.73 -20.11
N ALA A 388 13.19 5.41 -21.08
CA ALA A 388 13.21 4.93 -22.47
C ALA A 388 13.94 3.59 -22.55
N GLY A 389 13.29 2.58 -23.18
CA GLY A 389 13.87 1.24 -23.27
C GLY A 389 13.80 0.43 -21.98
N PHE A 390 12.95 0.85 -21.03
CA PHE A 390 12.68 0.04 -19.84
C PHE A 390 12.35 -1.40 -20.24
N GLN A 391 13.11 -2.35 -19.71
CA GLN A 391 12.86 -3.77 -19.91
C GLN A 391 12.18 -4.30 -18.66
N PRO A 392 11.03 -4.98 -18.81
CA PRO A 392 10.39 -5.64 -17.68
C PRO A 392 11.38 -6.58 -17.00
N ARG A 393 11.57 -6.39 -15.71
CA ARG A 393 12.37 -7.28 -14.90
C ARG A 393 11.41 -8.12 -14.08
N LEU A 394 11.10 -9.30 -14.59
CA LEU A 394 10.52 -10.34 -13.73
C LEU A 394 11.56 -10.66 -12.66
N MET A 395 11.12 -10.71 -11.42
CA MET A 395 11.94 -11.20 -10.31
C MET A 395 12.54 -12.53 -10.72
N PRO A 396 13.87 -12.72 -10.72
CA PRO A 396 14.50 -13.96 -11.11
C PRO A 396 14.25 -15.02 -10.04
N LEU A 397 13.05 -15.60 -10.06
CA LEU A 397 12.68 -16.67 -9.13
C LEU A 397 13.51 -17.91 -9.41
N PRO A 398 14.05 -18.58 -8.38
CA PRO A 398 14.74 -19.84 -8.54
C PRO A 398 13.86 -20.88 -9.23
N PRO A 399 14.45 -21.84 -10.00
CA PRO A 399 13.70 -22.87 -10.68
C PRO A 399 12.77 -23.69 -9.76
N ASP A 400 13.15 -23.88 -8.50
CA ASP A 400 12.32 -24.60 -7.53
C ASP A 400 11.13 -23.78 -7.05
N VAL A 401 11.25 -22.45 -6.97
CA VAL A 401 10.14 -21.53 -6.69
C VAL A 401 9.24 -21.44 -7.92
N LEU A 402 9.82 -21.34 -9.13
CA LEU A 402 9.04 -21.32 -10.38
C LEU A 402 8.15 -22.56 -10.54
N LYS A 403 8.59 -23.73 -10.07
CA LYS A 403 7.79 -24.96 -10.09
C LYS A 403 6.57 -24.93 -9.18
N THR A 404 6.54 -24.04 -8.18
CA THR A 404 5.39 -23.87 -7.28
C THR A 404 4.33 -22.93 -7.83
N ILE A 405 4.64 -22.19 -8.89
CA ILE A 405 3.67 -21.31 -9.56
C ILE A 405 2.72 -22.16 -10.38
N PRO A 406 1.41 -21.97 -10.26
CA PRO A 406 0.44 -22.72 -11.07
C PRO A 406 0.72 -22.59 -12.57
N PRO A 407 0.65 -23.69 -13.35
CA PRO A 407 0.90 -23.66 -14.80
C PRO A 407 -0.03 -22.72 -15.59
N SER A 408 -1.16 -22.32 -15.00
CA SER A 408 -2.10 -21.36 -15.57
C SER A 408 -1.55 -19.92 -15.60
N ILE A 409 -0.47 -19.66 -14.85
CA ILE A 409 0.17 -18.34 -14.77
C ILE A 409 1.36 -18.30 -15.69
N ASP A 410 1.23 -17.60 -16.81
CA ASP A 410 2.32 -17.33 -17.73
C ASP A 410 2.99 -15.99 -17.38
N LEU A 411 3.99 -16.04 -16.51
CA LEU A 411 4.73 -14.86 -16.06
C LEU A 411 5.38 -14.09 -17.23
N SER A 412 5.67 -14.76 -18.34
CA SER A 412 6.29 -14.13 -19.51
C SER A 412 5.36 -13.16 -20.23
N LYS A 413 4.06 -13.32 -20.04
CA LYS A 413 3.02 -12.46 -20.65
C LYS A 413 2.61 -11.28 -19.76
N MET A 414 2.96 -11.30 -18.48
CA MET A 414 2.54 -10.25 -17.54
C MET A 414 2.94 -8.84 -18.00
N PRO A 415 4.16 -8.58 -18.43
CA PRO A 415 4.56 -7.26 -18.89
C PRO A 415 3.81 -6.78 -20.14
N ALA A 416 3.43 -7.70 -21.02
CA ALA A 416 2.72 -7.36 -22.27
C ALA A 416 1.25 -7.01 -22.03
N LEU A 417 0.63 -7.51 -20.96
CA LEU A 417 -0.78 -7.28 -20.64
C LEU A 417 -1.05 -5.88 -20.07
N SER A 418 -0.03 -5.23 -19.52
CA SER A 418 -0.17 -3.97 -18.79
C SER A 418 0.20 -2.74 -19.61
N ARG A 419 1.11 -2.88 -20.55
CA ARG A 419 1.76 -1.74 -21.21
C ARG A 419 0.79 -0.95 -22.09
N ARG A 420 0.71 0.37 -21.86
CA ARG A 420 0.13 1.30 -22.83
C ARG A 420 0.97 1.31 -24.11
N THR A 421 0.32 1.45 -25.27
CA THR A 421 1.01 1.59 -26.55
C THR A 421 1.35 3.04 -26.88
N ASP A 422 0.76 3.99 -26.17
CA ASP A 422 0.85 5.44 -26.37
C ASP A 422 1.73 6.16 -25.34
N ILE A 423 2.71 5.46 -24.77
CA ILE A 423 3.63 6.07 -23.81
C ILE A 423 4.44 7.18 -24.48
N VAL A 424 4.41 8.36 -23.87
CA VAL A 424 5.26 9.48 -24.23
C VAL A 424 6.44 9.53 -23.25
N TYR A 425 7.64 9.40 -23.81
CA TYR A 425 8.88 9.56 -23.05
C TYR A 425 9.28 11.03 -23.10
N HIS A 426 9.39 11.67 -21.94
CA HIS A 426 9.78 13.06 -21.85
C HIS A 426 11.07 13.25 -21.02
N ASP A 427 11.76 14.32 -21.28
CA ASP A 427 12.96 14.76 -20.57
C ASP A 427 12.79 16.19 -20.02
N ASN A 428 11.59 16.49 -19.55
CA ASN A 428 11.25 17.81 -19.02
C ASN A 428 12.28 18.26 -17.98
N SER A 429 12.98 19.35 -18.25
CA SER A 429 14.03 19.88 -17.38
C SER A 429 13.53 21.00 -16.47
N GLY A 430 12.25 21.37 -16.54
CA GLY A 430 11.67 22.42 -15.73
C GLY A 430 10.19 22.65 -16.01
N TYR A 431 9.62 23.62 -15.32
CA TYR A 431 8.22 24.01 -15.46
C TYR A 431 8.01 25.50 -15.29
N SER A 432 6.88 26.00 -15.80
CA SER A 432 6.32 27.31 -15.47
C SER A 432 4.99 27.12 -14.77
N LEU A 433 4.81 27.80 -13.63
CA LEU A 433 3.66 27.71 -12.76
C LEU A 433 3.01 29.08 -12.60
N THR A 434 1.70 29.14 -12.79
CA THR A 434 0.88 30.32 -12.42
C THR A 434 -0.24 29.86 -11.49
N VAL A 435 -0.40 30.56 -10.37
CA VAL A 435 -1.51 30.38 -9.41
C VAL A 435 -2.26 31.68 -9.30
N ASP A 436 -3.49 31.70 -9.78
CA ASP A 436 -4.39 32.85 -9.73
C ASP A 436 -5.32 32.79 -8.51
N HIS A 437 -5.89 33.93 -8.18
CA HIS A 437 -6.90 34.08 -7.12
C HIS A 437 -6.45 33.54 -5.76
N LEU A 438 -5.23 33.92 -5.34
CA LEU A 438 -4.73 33.58 -4.00
C LEU A 438 -5.73 34.04 -2.93
N PRO A 439 -6.06 33.20 -1.92
CA PRO A 439 -7.20 33.42 -1.03
C PRO A 439 -7.06 34.65 -0.13
N TRP A 440 -5.86 35.17 0.04
CA TRP A 440 -5.58 36.40 0.81
C TRP A 440 -5.57 37.69 -0.02
N GLY A 441 -5.88 37.61 -1.31
CA GLY A 441 -5.94 38.76 -2.21
C GLY A 441 -4.56 39.44 -2.39
N LYS A 442 -4.49 40.76 -2.25
CA LYS A 442 -3.27 41.55 -2.49
C LYS A 442 -2.26 41.59 -1.33
N LYS A 443 -2.48 40.83 -0.26
CA LYS A 443 -1.58 40.84 0.90
C LYS A 443 -0.22 40.25 0.56
N ALA A 444 0.77 40.59 1.39
CA ALA A 444 2.08 39.95 1.32
C ALA A 444 2.02 38.47 1.78
N TYR A 445 2.86 37.67 1.20
CA TYR A 445 3.01 36.23 1.55
C TYR A 445 4.47 35.81 1.50
N SER A 446 4.79 34.71 2.17
CA SER A 446 6.07 34.02 2.02
C SER A 446 5.93 32.87 1.03
N VAL A 447 7.00 32.54 0.36
CA VAL A 447 7.15 31.39 -0.53
C VAL A 447 8.29 30.56 -0.01
N LYS A 448 8.05 29.28 0.26
CA LYS A 448 9.09 28.29 0.56
C LYS A 448 9.01 27.17 -0.44
N ARG A 449 10.15 26.75 -0.97
CA ARG A 449 10.25 25.60 -1.86
C ARG A 449 11.16 24.56 -1.25
N TYR A 450 10.67 23.33 -1.20
CA TYR A 450 11.39 22.17 -0.71
C TYR A 450 11.56 21.19 -1.85
N ARG A 451 12.69 20.50 -1.91
CA ARG A 451 13.00 19.60 -3.02
C ARG A 451 13.50 18.24 -2.55
N ILE A 452 13.06 17.20 -3.26
CA ILE A 452 13.61 15.86 -3.22
C ILE A 452 14.25 15.63 -4.59
N SER A 453 15.52 15.24 -4.61
CA SER A 453 16.26 14.93 -5.84
C SER A 453 17.45 14.05 -5.47
N LYS A 454 18.35 13.79 -6.40
CA LYS A 454 19.57 13.03 -6.11
C LYS A 454 20.35 13.57 -4.90
N THR A 455 20.36 14.89 -4.71
CA THR A 455 21.16 15.56 -3.67
C THR A 455 20.34 16.19 -2.54
N GLN A 456 19.01 16.32 -2.68
CA GLN A 456 18.13 16.90 -1.68
C GLN A 456 17.19 15.85 -1.08
N ASN A 457 16.81 16.04 0.19
CA ASN A 457 15.96 15.17 0.98
C ASN A 457 14.77 15.96 1.58
N LEU A 458 13.98 16.61 0.73
CA LEU A 458 12.96 17.61 1.11
C LEU A 458 13.61 18.87 1.74
N ASP A 459 14.78 19.23 1.22
CA ASP A 459 15.52 20.39 1.71
C ASP A 459 14.90 21.69 1.22
N LEU A 460 14.93 22.74 2.07
CA LEU A 460 14.54 24.09 1.68
C LEU A 460 15.56 24.65 0.66
N VAL A 461 15.11 24.83 -0.59
CA VAL A 461 15.95 25.29 -1.69
C VAL A 461 15.74 26.78 -2.02
N GLU A 462 14.61 27.36 -1.62
CA GLU A 462 14.31 28.78 -1.77
C GLU A 462 13.36 29.27 -0.69
N GLU A 463 13.63 30.47 -0.17
CA GLU A 463 12.67 31.24 0.62
C GLU A 463 12.66 32.69 0.12
N LYS A 464 11.47 33.20 -0.22
CA LYS A 464 11.28 34.58 -0.66
C LYS A 464 9.93 35.15 -0.23
N SER A 465 9.78 36.43 -0.39
CA SER A 465 8.50 37.13 -0.18
C SER A 465 7.85 37.46 -1.51
N GLY A 466 6.54 37.42 -1.54
CA GLY A 466 5.71 37.87 -2.65
C GLY A 466 4.59 38.80 -2.13
N ALA A 467 3.92 39.45 -3.06
CA ALA A 467 2.71 40.23 -2.79
C ALA A 467 1.82 40.19 -4.03
N GLY A 468 0.51 40.27 -3.84
CA GLY A 468 -0.45 40.23 -4.93
C GLY A 468 -1.38 39.04 -4.89
N GLY A 469 -2.37 39.05 -5.75
CA GLY A 469 -3.42 38.00 -5.82
C GLY A 469 -3.06 36.82 -6.70
N SER A 470 -1.84 36.77 -7.24
CA SER A 470 -1.32 35.66 -8.05
C SER A 470 0.13 35.36 -7.67
N PHE A 471 0.59 34.17 -8.06
CA PHE A 471 1.97 33.71 -7.93
C PHE A 471 2.44 33.12 -9.24
N GLU A 472 3.63 33.53 -9.69
CA GLU A 472 4.28 33.01 -10.88
C GLU A 472 5.66 32.49 -10.53
N LEU A 473 6.05 31.36 -11.13
CA LEU A 473 7.36 30.75 -10.97
C LEU A 473 7.75 30.02 -12.24
N SER A 474 8.95 30.32 -12.76
CA SER A 474 9.62 29.44 -13.71
C SER A 474 10.84 28.82 -13.04
N ASN A 475 10.99 27.53 -13.12
CA ASN A 475 12.01 26.80 -12.38
C ASN A 475 12.55 25.60 -13.15
N ALA A 476 13.85 25.35 -12.99
CA ALA A 476 14.48 24.13 -13.43
C ALA A 476 14.18 22.99 -12.44
N LEU A 477 13.66 21.89 -12.95
CA LEU A 477 13.41 20.66 -12.21
C LEU A 477 13.67 19.48 -13.15
N ALA A 478 14.88 18.96 -13.12
CA ALA A 478 15.23 17.80 -13.93
C ALA A 478 14.41 16.57 -13.48
N PRO A 479 14.21 15.57 -14.35
CA PRO A 479 13.55 14.32 -14.00
C PRO A 479 14.17 13.63 -12.79
N ASP A 480 13.31 12.84 -12.17
CA ASP A 480 13.43 12.18 -10.89
C ASP A 480 13.59 13.16 -9.73
N ALA A 481 12.66 14.11 -9.69
CA ALA A 481 12.57 15.07 -8.60
C ALA A 481 11.12 15.34 -8.17
N VAL A 482 10.97 15.67 -6.89
CA VAL A 482 9.71 16.15 -6.31
C VAL A 482 9.95 17.52 -5.69
N GLU A 483 9.00 18.45 -5.87
CA GLU A 483 9.05 19.77 -5.26
C GLU A 483 7.75 20.08 -4.52
N LEU A 484 7.87 20.52 -3.27
CA LEU A 484 6.76 21.07 -2.49
C LEU A 484 6.92 22.58 -2.38
N ILE A 485 5.93 23.31 -2.84
CA ILE A 485 5.85 24.77 -2.78
C ILE A 485 4.80 25.16 -1.76
N VAL A 486 5.17 25.99 -0.79
CA VAL A 486 4.29 26.49 0.26
C VAL A 486 4.21 27.99 0.16
N LEU A 487 3.02 28.51 -0.12
CA LEU A 487 2.69 29.93 -0.09
C LEU A 487 1.91 30.19 1.20
N GLN A 488 2.35 31.19 2.00
CA GLN A 488 1.69 31.47 3.27
C GLN A 488 1.48 32.98 3.44
N SER A 489 0.22 33.39 3.64
CA SER A 489 -0.16 34.78 3.94
C SER A 489 0.52 35.26 5.23
N ARG A 490 0.99 36.49 5.19
CA ARG A 490 1.53 37.21 6.37
C ARG A 490 0.45 37.98 7.14
#